data_1bb6d6456a12f9473d56ffff0d8d0b00
#
_entry.id   1bb6d6456a12f9473d56ffff0d8d0b00
#
_cell.length_a   1.000
_cell.length_b   1.000
_cell.length_c   1.000
_cell.angle_alpha   90.00
_cell.angle_beta   90.00
_cell.angle_gamma   90.00
#
_symmetry.space_group_name_H-M   'P 1'
#
loop_
_entity.id
_entity.type
_entity.pdbx_description
1 polymer ?
#
loop_
_entity_poly.entity_id
_entity_poly.type
_entity_poly.pdbx_seq_one_letter_code
_entity_poly.pdbx_strand_id
1 'polypeptide(L)'
;FTGCLYFGLMMTPKGPKVIEYNCRFGDPETQVVLPLLKSDLLTIMRATVDGTLADTPVEFTSGAACCVVLASGGYPVSYKSGYPISGLDEAGKTATVFHAGTKLVDGQIVTAGGRVLGVTATADTLEAAIDKAYQAADKITFTDMHMRRDIGQRALASRKESHS
;
A
#
# COMPACT_ATOMS: atom_id res chain seq x y z
N PHE A 1 2.27 -17.72 -19.64
CA PHE A 1 1.97 -17.28 -18.29
C PHE A 1 0.54 -16.75 -18.20
N THR A 2 -0.21 -17.24 -17.24
CA THR A 2 -1.56 -16.75 -16.94
C THR A 2 -1.59 -16.28 -15.49
N GLY A 3 -2.00 -15.03 -15.24
CA GLY A 3 -2.04 -14.45 -13.91
C GLY A 3 -1.70 -12.96 -13.88
N CYS A 4 -1.34 -12.46 -12.70
CA CYS A 4 -0.93 -11.07 -12.50
C CYS A 4 0.59 -10.93 -12.66
N LEU A 5 1.02 -10.01 -13.52
CA LEU A 5 2.41 -9.63 -13.68
C LEU A 5 2.58 -8.16 -13.27
N TYR A 6 3.41 -7.91 -12.27
CA TYR A 6 3.76 -6.58 -11.81
C TYR A 6 5.17 -6.21 -12.30
N PHE A 7 5.33 -4.99 -12.80
CA PHE A 7 6.58 -4.44 -13.29
C PHE A 7 7.04 -3.32 -12.37
N GLY A 8 8.15 -3.52 -11.66
CA GLY A 8 8.87 -2.43 -10.97
C GLY A 8 9.71 -1.65 -11.99
N LEU A 9 9.38 -0.39 -12.21
CA LEU A 9 10.06 0.46 -13.20
C LEU A 9 10.73 1.67 -12.54
N MET A 10 11.91 2.01 -13.06
CA MET A 10 12.60 3.28 -12.77
C MET A 10 12.52 4.18 -14.01
N MET A 11 11.93 5.35 -13.86
CA MET A 11 11.96 6.38 -14.88
C MET A 11 13.35 7.05 -14.91
N THR A 12 13.99 7.05 -16.06
CA THR A 12 15.32 7.66 -16.25
C THR A 12 15.30 8.62 -17.45
N PRO A 13 16.30 9.52 -17.60
CA PRO A 13 16.40 10.38 -18.79
C PRO A 13 16.48 9.59 -20.11
N LYS A 14 16.84 8.30 -20.05
CA LYS A 14 16.89 7.39 -21.20
C LYS A 14 15.64 6.51 -21.34
N GLY A 15 14.54 6.89 -20.70
CA GLY A 15 13.29 6.15 -20.65
C GLY A 15 13.19 5.15 -19.47
N PRO A 16 12.09 4.38 -19.39
CA PRO A 16 11.86 3.45 -18.30
C PRO A 16 12.87 2.29 -18.33
N LYS A 17 13.37 1.94 -17.13
CA LYS A 17 14.22 0.78 -16.89
C LYS A 17 13.54 -0.16 -15.91
N VAL A 18 13.60 -1.46 -16.20
CA VAL A 18 13.04 -2.48 -15.33
C VAL A 18 13.95 -2.66 -14.11
N ILE A 19 13.35 -2.65 -12.91
CA ILE A 19 13.99 -2.99 -11.64
C ILE A 19 13.76 -4.46 -11.37
N GLU A 20 12.48 -4.88 -11.43
CA GLU A 20 12.08 -6.26 -11.13
C GLU A 20 10.77 -6.63 -11.84
N TYR A 21 10.53 -7.93 -11.93
CA TYR A 21 9.23 -8.51 -12.26
C TYR A 21 8.72 -9.32 -11.06
N ASN A 22 7.42 -9.21 -10.77
CA ASN A 22 6.75 -10.07 -9.82
C ASN A 22 5.60 -10.81 -10.52
N CYS A 23 5.48 -12.11 -10.33
CA CYS A 23 4.37 -12.91 -10.89
C CYS A 23 3.16 -12.98 -9.93
N ARG A 24 2.92 -11.90 -9.22
CA ARG A 24 1.83 -11.67 -8.28
C ARG A 24 1.62 -10.16 -8.14
N PHE A 25 0.55 -9.75 -7.46
CA PHE A 25 0.40 -8.36 -7.07
C PHE A 25 1.59 -7.88 -6.23
N GLY A 26 1.97 -6.60 -6.39
CA GLY A 26 3.05 -5.98 -5.63
C GLY A 26 2.70 -5.80 -4.14
N ASP A 27 3.69 -5.63 -3.30
CA ASP A 27 3.55 -5.28 -1.89
C ASP A 27 4.58 -4.18 -1.56
N PRO A 28 4.16 -2.95 -1.27
CA PRO A 28 2.82 -2.50 -0.84
C PRO A 28 1.89 -1.95 -1.95
N GLU A 29 2.11 -2.23 -3.22
CA GLU A 29 1.33 -1.66 -4.33
C GLU A 29 -0.13 -2.15 -4.34
N THR A 30 -0.38 -3.41 -3.97
CA THR A 30 -1.73 -3.98 -3.86
C THR A 30 -2.62 -3.16 -2.94
N GLN A 31 -2.06 -2.66 -1.85
CA GLN A 31 -2.76 -1.88 -0.83
C GLN A 31 -3.24 -0.52 -1.32
N VAL A 32 -2.78 -0.05 -2.49
CA VAL A 32 -3.27 1.20 -3.12
C VAL A 32 -4.03 0.93 -4.41
N VAL A 33 -3.73 -0.13 -5.13
CA VAL A 33 -4.39 -0.46 -6.40
C VAL A 33 -5.79 -1.04 -6.15
N LEU A 34 -5.89 -2.06 -5.29
CA LEU A 34 -7.17 -2.74 -5.06
C LEU A 34 -8.24 -1.90 -4.36
N PRO A 35 -7.93 -0.99 -3.42
CA PRO A 35 -8.94 -0.08 -2.88
C PRO A 35 -9.55 0.89 -3.90
N LEU A 36 -8.89 1.11 -5.03
CA LEU A 36 -9.42 1.91 -6.14
C LEU A 36 -10.17 1.06 -7.17
N LEU A 37 -10.03 -0.26 -7.14
CA LEU A 37 -10.71 -1.16 -8.05
C LEU A 37 -12.22 -1.16 -7.76
N LYS A 38 -13.03 -0.86 -8.77
CA LYS A 38 -14.49 -0.81 -8.70
C LYS A 38 -15.12 -2.12 -9.15
N SER A 39 -14.48 -2.79 -10.12
CA SER A 39 -14.91 -4.10 -10.60
C SER A 39 -14.64 -5.20 -9.59
N ASP A 40 -15.42 -6.27 -9.63
CA ASP A 40 -15.23 -7.45 -8.77
C ASP A 40 -13.93 -8.19 -9.14
N LEU A 41 -13.01 -8.29 -8.18
CA LEU A 41 -11.70 -8.90 -8.39
C LEU A 41 -11.80 -10.39 -8.74
N LEU A 42 -12.76 -11.12 -8.16
CA LEU A 42 -12.92 -12.55 -8.44
C LEU A 42 -13.37 -12.77 -9.88
N THR A 43 -14.25 -11.92 -10.39
CA THR A 43 -14.68 -11.92 -11.80
C THR A 43 -13.47 -11.71 -12.72
N ILE A 44 -12.61 -10.74 -12.42
CA ILE A 44 -11.38 -10.48 -13.19
C ILE A 44 -10.43 -11.69 -13.15
N MET A 45 -10.23 -12.29 -11.97
CA MET A 45 -9.39 -13.47 -11.82
C MET A 45 -9.91 -14.67 -12.61
N ARG A 46 -11.23 -14.92 -12.60
CA ARG A 46 -11.87 -15.95 -13.41
C ARG A 46 -11.69 -15.71 -14.90
N ALA A 47 -12.00 -14.50 -15.36
CA ALA A 47 -11.82 -14.11 -16.75
C ALA A 47 -10.36 -14.27 -17.22
N THR A 48 -9.39 -14.02 -16.32
CA THR A 48 -7.97 -14.25 -16.62
C THR A 48 -7.67 -15.73 -16.85
N VAL A 49 -8.22 -16.63 -16.03
CA VAL A 49 -8.04 -18.08 -16.17
C VAL A 49 -8.76 -18.62 -17.40
N ASP A 50 -9.96 -18.12 -17.67
CA ASP A 50 -10.82 -18.56 -18.78
C ASP A 50 -10.40 -17.96 -20.14
N GLY A 51 -9.43 -17.02 -20.14
CA GLY A 51 -8.96 -16.34 -21.37
C GLY A 51 -9.93 -15.30 -21.93
N THR A 52 -10.90 -14.84 -21.13
CA THR A 52 -11.96 -13.90 -21.52
C THR A 52 -11.75 -12.48 -20.97
N LEU A 53 -10.56 -12.18 -20.45
CA LEU A 53 -10.27 -10.90 -19.82
C LEU A 53 -10.43 -9.70 -20.77
N ALA A 54 -10.16 -9.90 -22.07
CA ALA A 54 -10.32 -8.86 -23.09
C ALA A 54 -11.77 -8.36 -23.22
N ASP A 55 -12.74 -9.23 -22.92
CA ASP A 55 -14.17 -8.92 -22.98
C ASP A 55 -14.78 -8.57 -21.61
N THR A 56 -13.93 -8.54 -20.55
CA THR A 56 -14.37 -8.27 -19.18
C THR A 56 -14.03 -6.83 -18.80
N PRO A 57 -15.03 -5.97 -18.49
CA PRO A 57 -14.78 -4.59 -18.08
C PRO A 57 -14.00 -4.55 -16.76
N VAL A 58 -12.91 -3.79 -16.74
CA VAL A 58 -12.11 -3.49 -15.52
C VAL A 58 -12.15 -2.01 -15.27
N GLU A 59 -12.85 -1.60 -14.22
CA GLU A 59 -13.07 -0.21 -13.86
C GLU A 59 -12.39 0.14 -12.53
N PHE A 60 -11.85 1.36 -12.46
CA PHE A 60 -11.31 1.95 -11.26
C PHE A 60 -12.08 3.23 -10.91
N THR A 61 -12.03 3.62 -9.63
CA THR A 61 -12.53 4.93 -9.19
C THR A 61 -11.61 6.04 -9.70
N SER A 62 -12.15 7.25 -9.85
CA SER A 62 -11.38 8.44 -10.28
C SER A 62 -10.50 9.06 -9.18
N GLY A 63 -10.58 8.55 -7.94
CA GLY A 63 -9.84 9.08 -6.81
C GLY A 63 -8.35 8.71 -6.79
N ALA A 64 -7.74 8.91 -5.65
CA ALA A 64 -6.36 8.56 -5.35
C ALA A 64 -6.26 7.72 -4.08
N ALA A 65 -5.18 6.96 -3.94
CA ALA A 65 -4.86 6.20 -2.74
C ALA A 65 -3.41 6.44 -2.32
N CYS A 66 -3.17 6.41 -1.00
CA CYS A 66 -1.84 6.44 -0.42
C CYS A 66 -1.74 5.37 0.66
N CYS A 67 -0.65 4.62 0.65
CA CYS A 67 -0.31 3.65 1.69
C CYS A 67 0.98 4.06 2.40
N VAL A 68 0.91 4.20 3.71
CA VAL A 68 2.07 4.44 4.58
C VAL A 68 2.41 3.14 5.29
N VAL A 69 3.63 2.63 5.10
CA VAL A 69 4.10 1.41 5.77
C VAL A 69 4.70 1.75 7.12
N LEU A 70 4.20 1.09 8.17
CA LEU A 70 4.77 1.14 9.52
C LEU A 70 5.69 -0.07 9.69
N ALA A 71 6.96 0.18 9.97
CA ALA A 71 8.00 -0.83 10.08
C ALA A 71 8.59 -0.91 11.49
N SER A 72 9.14 -2.08 11.82
CA SER A 72 9.94 -2.26 13.03
C SER A 72 11.25 -1.49 12.91
N GLY A 73 11.70 -0.87 14.00
CA GLY A 73 12.97 -0.15 14.06
C GLY A 73 14.16 -1.06 13.73
N GLY A 74 15.04 -0.56 12.87
CA GLY A 74 16.18 -1.30 12.32
C GLY A 74 15.90 -2.11 11.06
N TYR A 75 14.65 -2.28 10.65
CA TYR A 75 14.34 -2.88 9.34
C TYR A 75 14.98 -2.05 8.19
N PRO A 76 15.59 -2.68 7.13
CA PRO A 76 15.57 -4.11 6.78
C PRO A 76 16.73 -4.95 7.38
N VAL A 77 17.65 -4.36 8.12
CA VAL A 77 18.88 -5.05 8.55
C VAL A 77 18.62 -6.00 9.72
N SER A 78 18.15 -5.44 10.85
CA SER A 78 17.80 -6.24 12.04
C SER A 78 16.72 -5.51 12.84
N TYR A 79 15.76 -6.27 13.37
CA TYR A 79 14.66 -5.72 14.15
C TYR A 79 14.20 -6.72 15.21
N LYS A 80 13.61 -6.20 16.27
CA LYS A 80 12.93 -6.99 17.30
C LYS A 80 11.43 -7.06 16.98
N SER A 81 10.75 -8.06 17.50
CA SER A 81 9.31 -8.27 17.36
C SER A 81 8.66 -8.66 18.67
N GLY A 82 7.33 -8.81 18.70
CA GLY A 82 6.56 -9.13 19.90
C GLY A 82 6.09 -7.88 20.66
N TYR A 83 6.26 -6.68 20.10
CA TYR A 83 5.79 -5.45 20.71
C TYR A 83 4.28 -5.27 20.48
N PRO A 84 3.50 -4.94 21.54
CA PRO A 84 2.09 -4.60 21.45
C PRO A 84 1.85 -3.43 20.50
N ILE A 85 0.78 -3.54 19.70
CA ILE A 85 0.36 -2.49 18.78
C ILE A 85 -0.91 -1.85 19.35
N SER A 86 -0.93 -0.52 19.45
CA SER A 86 -2.06 0.29 19.90
C SER A 86 -2.59 1.20 18.80
N GLY A 87 -3.85 1.65 18.93
CA GLY A 87 -4.44 2.65 18.06
C GLY A 87 -5.05 2.10 16.76
N LEU A 88 -5.10 0.78 16.57
CA LEU A 88 -5.64 0.15 15.35
C LEU A 88 -7.11 0.53 15.10
N ASP A 89 -7.96 0.48 16.13
CA ASP A 89 -9.38 0.81 16.01
C ASP A 89 -9.60 2.28 15.62
N GLU A 90 -8.81 3.19 16.22
CA GLU A 90 -8.90 4.62 15.90
C GLU A 90 -8.41 4.94 14.48
N ALA A 91 -7.34 4.30 14.03
CA ALA A 91 -6.86 4.41 12.67
C ALA A 91 -7.89 3.82 11.67
N GLY A 92 -8.48 2.70 12.01
CA GLY A 92 -9.48 2.00 11.21
C GLY A 92 -10.76 2.79 10.94
N LYS A 93 -11.06 3.84 11.72
CA LYS A 93 -12.20 4.73 11.48
C LYS A 93 -12.05 5.61 10.22
N THR A 94 -10.83 5.87 9.80
CA THR A 94 -10.53 6.84 8.72
C THR A 94 -9.69 6.26 7.58
N ALA A 95 -9.04 5.11 7.80
CA ALA A 95 -8.19 4.45 6.83
C ALA A 95 -8.32 2.92 6.94
N THR A 96 -7.94 2.19 5.92
CA THR A 96 -7.80 0.74 5.98
C THR A 96 -6.42 0.40 6.52
N VAL A 97 -6.38 -0.40 7.60
CA VAL A 97 -5.12 -0.89 8.17
C VAL A 97 -4.91 -2.33 7.76
N PHE A 98 -3.96 -2.54 6.85
CA PHE A 98 -3.57 -3.88 6.41
C PHE A 98 -2.52 -4.46 7.33
N HIS A 99 -2.75 -5.68 7.82
CA HIS A 99 -1.80 -6.44 8.60
C HIS A 99 -0.79 -7.13 7.70
N ALA A 100 0.52 -6.96 7.98
CA ALA A 100 1.62 -7.64 7.32
C ALA A 100 2.39 -8.47 8.36
N GLY A 101 3.43 -7.92 8.96
CA GLY A 101 4.19 -8.59 10.01
C GLY A 101 3.55 -8.44 11.39
N THR A 102 2.38 -9.00 11.58
CA THR A 102 1.65 -9.00 12.87
C THR A 102 1.23 -10.41 13.27
N LYS A 103 0.97 -10.63 14.55
CA LYS A 103 0.34 -11.84 15.08
C LYS A 103 -0.53 -11.53 16.28
N LEU A 104 -1.48 -12.40 16.58
CA LEU A 104 -2.28 -12.34 17.78
C LEU A 104 -1.61 -13.17 18.90
N VAL A 105 -1.39 -12.57 20.06
CA VAL A 105 -0.84 -13.21 21.27
C VAL A 105 -1.70 -12.81 22.45
N ASP A 106 -2.29 -13.77 23.12
CA ASP A 106 -3.13 -13.58 24.30
C ASP A 106 -4.21 -12.48 24.11
N GLY A 107 -4.83 -12.45 22.94
CA GLY A 107 -5.86 -11.45 22.59
C GLY A 107 -5.32 -10.09 22.16
N GLN A 108 -4.00 -9.89 22.10
CA GLN A 108 -3.37 -8.64 21.70
C GLN A 108 -2.62 -8.79 20.36
N ILE A 109 -2.77 -7.83 19.46
CA ILE A 109 -1.99 -7.76 18.23
C ILE A 109 -0.59 -7.24 18.57
N VAL A 110 0.44 -7.97 18.12
CA VAL A 110 1.84 -7.62 18.33
C VAL A 110 2.62 -7.64 17.02
N THR A 111 3.77 -6.96 16.98
CA THR A 111 4.68 -6.98 15.83
C THR A 111 5.29 -8.38 15.65
N ALA A 112 5.41 -8.84 14.39
CA ALA A 112 5.95 -10.16 14.05
C ALA A 112 6.79 -10.14 12.75
N GLY A 113 7.16 -8.96 12.26
CA GLY A 113 7.93 -8.82 11.02
C GLY A 113 8.55 -7.43 10.88
N GLY A 114 9.31 -7.23 9.81
CA GLY A 114 9.97 -5.95 9.51
C GLY A 114 8.98 -4.88 9.05
N ARG A 115 8.21 -5.17 7.99
CA ARG A 115 7.02 -4.37 7.62
C ARG A 115 5.85 -4.91 8.43
N VAL A 116 5.29 -4.06 9.31
CA VAL A 116 4.30 -4.46 10.32
C VAL A 116 2.88 -4.21 9.83
N LEU A 117 2.61 -2.99 9.37
CA LEU A 117 1.29 -2.55 8.90
C LEU A 117 1.42 -1.71 7.64
N GLY A 118 0.38 -1.73 6.81
CA GLY A 118 0.15 -0.77 5.74
C GLY A 118 -1.10 0.04 6.03
N VAL A 119 -0.97 1.36 6.20
CA VAL A 119 -2.09 2.26 6.46
C VAL A 119 -2.49 2.95 5.17
N THR A 120 -3.62 2.56 4.60
CA THR A 120 -4.09 3.03 3.29
C THR A 120 -5.32 3.92 3.44
N ALA A 121 -5.26 5.10 2.84
CA ALA A 121 -6.42 5.96 2.68
C ALA A 121 -6.70 6.26 1.22
N THR A 122 -7.98 6.43 0.90
CA THR A 122 -8.46 6.88 -0.41
C THR A 122 -9.13 8.25 -0.27
N ALA A 123 -9.02 9.08 -1.30
CA ALA A 123 -9.67 10.39 -1.39
C ALA A 123 -9.80 10.83 -2.85
N ASP A 124 -10.48 11.95 -3.11
CA ASP A 124 -10.65 12.49 -4.46
C ASP A 124 -9.34 13.02 -5.04
N THR A 125 -8.42 13.49 -4.20
CA THR A 125 -7.10 13.98 -4.62
C THR A 125 -5.97 13.22 -3.93
N LEU A 126 -4.78 13.22 -4.55
CA LEU A 126 -3.61 12.57 -3.99
C LEU A 126 -3.17 13.25 -2.68
N GLU A 127 -3.23 14.58 -2.61
CA GLU A 127 -2.92 15.35 -1.40
C GLU A 127 -3.79 14.89 -0.24
N ALA A 128 -5.11 14.85 -0.45
CA ALA A 128 -6.06 14.44 0.59
C ALA A 128 -5.87 12.97 1.00
N ALA A 129 -5.52 12.07 0.06
CA ALA A 129 -5.23 10.68 0.36
C ALA A 129 -3.96 10.53 1.22
N ILE A 130 -2.91 11.31 0.91
CA ILE A 130 -1.66 11.34 1.69
C ILE A 130 -1.93 11.84 3.11
N ASP A 131 -2.59 13.00 3.26
CA ASP A 131 -2.89 13.60 4.56
C ASP A 131 -3.70 12.64 5.43
N LYS A 132 -4.73 12.04 4.85
CA LYS A 132 -5.60 11.08 5.55
C LYS A 132 -4.85 9.82 5.98
N ALA A 133 -3.94 9.30 5.14
CA ALA A 133 -3.12 8.14 5.47
C ALA A 133 -2.18 8.44 6.65
N TYR A 134 -1.51 9.59 6.67
CA TYR A 134 -0.67 9.99 7.80
C TYR A 134 -1.45 10.28 9.06
N GLN A 135 -2.60 10.98 9.00
CA GLN A 135 -3.47 11.20 10.15
C GLN A 135 -3.92 9.90 10.81
N ALA A 136 -4.17 8.86 10.03
CA ALA A 136 -4.49 7.53 10.55
C ALA A 136 -3.25 6.82 11.10
N ALA A 137 -2.12 6.87 10.37
CA ALA A 137 -0.87 6.24 10.79
C ALA A 137 -0.35 6.80 12.11
N ASP A 138 -0.52 8.11 12.37
CA ASP A 138 -0.09 8.78 13.61
C ASP A 138 -0.90 8.35 14.85
N LYS A 139 -2.04 7.67 14.68
CA LYS A 139 -2.81 7.09 15.79
C LYS A 139 -2.26 5.75 16.27
N ILE A 140 -1.45 5.08 15.41
CA ILE A 140 -0.88 3.76 15.71
C ILE A 140 0.47 3.92 16.38
N THR A 141 0.71 3.12 17.40
CA THR A 141 2.00 3.10 18.10
C THR A 141 2.42 1.68 18.45
N PHE A 142 3.70 1.42 18.36
CA PHE A 142 4.40 0.28 18.95
C PHE A 142 5.87 0.64 19.20
N THR A 143 6.56 -0.10 20.03
CA THR A 143 7.97 0.17 20.39
C THR A 143 8.86 0.13 19.14
N ASP A 144 9.74 1.13 19.02
CA ASP A 144 10.69 1.30 17.90
C ASP A 144 10.00 1.41 16.51
N MET A 145 8.77 1.89 16.47
CA MET A 145 8.06 2.11 15.21
C MET A 145 8.81 3.12 14.33
N HIS A 146 8.94 2.76 13.05
CA HIS A 146 9.49 3.63 12.02
C HIS A 146 8.55 3.73 10.82
N MET A 147 8.38 4.94 10.27
CA MET A 147 7.73 5.18 8.98
C MET A 147 8.40 6.33 8.24
N ARG A 148 8.38 6.29 6.92
CA ARG A 148 8.82 7.41 6.09
C ARG A 148 7.77 8.52 6.14
N ARG A 149 8.23 9.78 6.19
CA ARG A 149 7.38 10.97 6.25
C ARG A 149 7.26 11.70 4.90
N ASP A 150 7.87 11.15 3.85
CA ASP A 150 7.96 11.75 2.52
C ASP A 150 7.21 10.95 1.43
N ILE A 151 6.34 10.02 1.83
CA ILE A 151 5.55 9.22 0.87
C ILE A 151 4.61 10.13 0.08
N GLY A 152 4.65 9.97 -1.26
CA GLY A 152 3.85 10.77 -2.20
C GLY A 152 4.43 12.14 -2.56
N GLN A 153 5.43 12.67 -1.84
CA GLN A 153 5.95 14.03 -2.05
C GLN A 153 6.54 14.25 -3.45
N ARG A 154 7.21 13.24 -4.03
CA ARG A 154 7.71 13.32 -5.40
C ARG A 154 6.58 13.48 -6.43
N ALA A 155 5.48 12.77 -6.25
CA ALA A 155 4.33 12.86 -7.15
C ALA A 155 3.64 14.23 -7.04
N LEU A 156 3.58 14.82 -5.84
CA LEU A 156 3.06 16.16 -5.64
C LEU A 156 3.96 17.22 -6.30
N ALA A 157 5.29 17.09 -6.18
CA ALA A 157 6.24 18.02 -6.80
C ALA A 157 6.13 17.99 -8.33
N SER A 158 6.13 16.80 -8.94
CA SER A 158 6.02 16.67 -10.40
C SER A 158 4.72 17.21 -10.98
N ARG A 159 3.59 17.13 -10.24
CA ARG A 159 2.33 17.73 -10.66
C ARG A 159 2.36 19.26 -10.69
N LYS A 160 3.06 19.88 -9.74
CA LYS A 160 3.24 21.35 -9.72
C LYS A 160 4.05 21.85 -10.92
N GLU A 161 5.11 21.12 -11.28
CA GLU A 161 5.95 21.45 -12.44
C GLU A 161 5.21 21.28 -13.79
N SER A 162 4.27 20.35 -13.88
CA SER A 162 3.49 20.10 -15.10
C SER A 162 2.37 21.12 -15.34
N HIS A 163 2.07 21.99 -14.35
CA HIS A 163 1.04 23.03 -14.43
C HIS A 163 1.65 24.45 -14.41
N SER A 164 2.97 24.57 -14.43
CA SER A 164 3.74 25.79 -14.55
C SER A 164 4.30 25.92 -15.96
#